data_bf43bde092b76c7895dc1a732567f366
#
_entry.id   bf43bde092b76c7895dc1a732567f366
#
_cell.length_a   1.000
_cell.length_b   1.000
_cell.length_c   1.000
_cell.angle_alpha   90.00
_cell.angle_beta   90.00
_cell.angle_gamma   90.00
#
_symmetry.space_group_name_H-M   'P 1'
#
loop_
_entity.id
_entity.type
_entity.pdbx_description
1 polymer ?
#
loop_
_entity_poly.entity_id
_entity_poly.type
_entity_poly.pdbx_seq_one_letter_code
_entity_poly.pdbx_strand_id
1 'polypeptide(L)'
;MPESKLDLLQGTLDLMVLQTLAAMGRLHGYGIARRIEQTSGELLSVNYGTLYPALLKLEQEGFISSEWGVSDNNRKARFYRLTRSGHKQLEKETRDWEQTTAILARFLDSKEQV
;
A
#
# COMPACT_ATOMS: atom_id res chain seq x y z
N MET A 1 -16.23 -15.01 3.14
CA MET A 1 -16.54 -13.83 3.93
C MET A 1 -15.79 -12.64 3.39
N PRO A 2 -16.45 -11.53 3.26
CA PRO A 2 -15.75 -10.33 2.79
C PRO A 2 -14.57 -9.95 3.67
N GLU A 3 -14.65 -10.30 4.93
CA GLU A 3 -13.63 -9.95 5.90
C GLU A 3 -12.27 -10.55 5.56
N SER A 4 -12.25 -11.68 4.87
CA SER A 4 -10.98 -12.31 4.54
C SER A 4 -10.14 -11.45 3.59
N LYS A 5 -10.79 -10.61 2.77
CA LYS A 5 -10.05 -9.68 1.92
C LYS A 5 -9.31 -8.64 2.74
N LEU A 6 -9.93 -8.20 3.84
CA LEU A 6 -9.30 -7.22 4.71
C LEU A 6 -8.09 -7.80 5.42
N ASP A 7 -8.15 -9.08 5.78
CA ASP A 7 -7.04 -9.73 6.44
C ASP A 7 -5.81 -9.75 5.54
N LEU A 8 -6.00 -9.93 4.23
CA LEU A 8 -4.89 -9.90 3.29
C LEU A 8 -4.20 -8.54 3.29
N LEU A 9 -4.97 -7.47 3.47
CA LEU A 9 -4.40 -6.13 3.48
C LEU A 9 -3.54 -5.86 4.70
N GLN A 10 -3.83 -6.54 5.81
CA GLN A 10 -3.15 -6.24 7.07
C GLN A 10 -1.64 -6.29 6.96
N GLY A 11 -1.10 -7.28 6.28
CA GLY A 11 0.33 -7.41 6.16
C GLY A 11 0.93 -6.72 4.94
N THR A 12 0.10 -6.19 4.05
CA THR A 12 0.59 -5.67 2.77
C THR A 12 0.14 -4.24 2.48
N LEU A 13 -0.70 -3.66 3.31
CA LEU A 13 -1.22 -2.32 3.02
C LEU A 13 -0.10 -1.29 2.93
N ASP A 14 0.88 -1.34 3.84
CA ASP A 14 2.00 -0.41 3.80
C ASP A 14 2.72 -0.49 2.46
N LEU A 15 2.97 -1.69 1.99
CA LEU A 15 3.65 -1.89 0.71
C LEU A 15 2.82 -1.33 -0.44
N MET A 16 1.51 -1.54 -0.40
CA MET A 16 0.63 -1.01 -1.44
C MET A 16 0.61 0.51 -1.45
N VAL A 17 0.62 1.13 -0.26
CA VAL A 17 0.67 2.59 -0.17
C VAL A 17 1.99 3.11 -0.75
N LEU A 18 3.11 2.52 -0.33
CA LEU A 18 4.41 2.96 -0.80
C LEU A 18 4.52 2.81 -2.33
N GLN A 19 4.08 1.68 -2.85
CA GLN A 19 4.13 1.44 -4.30
C GLN A 19 3.22 2.40 -5.05
N THR A 20 2.05 2.68 -4.51
CA THR A 20 1.11 3.61 -5.15
C THR A 20 1.72 5.01 -5.25
N LEU A 21 2.33 5.48 -4.16
CA LEU A 21 2.94 6.80 -4.17
C LEU A 21 4.18 6.86 -5.07
N ALA A 22 4.92 5.75 -5.17
CA ALA A 22 6.06 5.70 -6.09
C ALA A 22 5.60 5.80 -7.53
N ALA A 23 4.50 5.13 -7.86
CA ALA A 23 4.00 5.10 -9.24
C ALA A 23 3.27 6.37 -9.62
N MET A 24 2.48 6.93 -8.71
CA MET A 24 1.57 8.03 -9.04
C MET A 24 2.08 9.39 -8.58
N GLY A 25 3.06 9.43 -7.69
CA GLY A 25 3.51 10.67 -7.12
C GLY A 25 2.58 11.14 -6.00
N ARG A 26 2.37 12.43 -5.91
CA ARG A 26 1.61 13.06 -4.83
C ARG A 26 0.12 12.74 -4.95
N LEU A 27 -0.46 12.19 -3.88
CA LEU A 27 -1.89 11.85 -3.84
C LEU A 27 -2.47 12.14 -2.47
N HIS A 28 -3.75 12.53 -2.42
CA HIS A 28 -4.47 12.57 -1.15
C HIS A 28 -4.99 11.18 -0.80
N GLY A 29 -5.51 11.03 0.44
CA GLY A 29 -5.91 9.71 0.93
C GLY A 29 -6.94 9.02 0.06
N TYR A 30 -7.95 9.75 -0.41
CA TYR A 30 -8.95 9.17 -1.30
C TYR A 30 -8.30 8.65 -2.58
N GLY A 31 -7.37 9.40 -3.15
CA GLY A 31 -6.68 8.98 -4.36
C GLY A 31 -5.84 7.74 -4.14
N ILE A 32 -5.18 7.64 -2.98
CA ILE A 32 -4.41 6.45 -2.65
C ILE A 32 -5.33 5.23 -2.58
N ALA A 33 -6.42 5.35 -1.83
CA ALA A 33 -7.37 4.24 -1.66
C ALA A 33 -7.93 3.81 -3.01
N ARG A 34 -8.36 4.77 -3.82
CA ARG A 34 -8.97 4.44 -5.09
C ARG A 34 -7.97 3.79 -6.04
N ARG A 35 -6.73 4.26 -6.04
CA ARG A 35 -5.72 3.66 -6.91
C ARG A 35 -5.39 2.24 -6.50
N ILE A 36 -5.34 1.97 -5.19
CA ILE A 36 -5.12 0.61 -4.72
C ILE A 36 -6.24 -0.31 -5.20
N GLU A 37 -7.49 0.16 -5.08
CA GLU A 37 -8.62 -0.64 -5.55
C GLU A 37 -8.54 -0.92 -7.05
N GLN A 38 -8.20 0.09 -7.83
CA GLN A 38 -8.07 -0.07 -9.28
C GLN A 38 -6.93 -1.03 -9.63
N THR A 39 -5.79 -0.88 -8.98
CA THR A 39 -4.64 -1.71 -9.26
C THR A 39 -4.93 -3.18 -8.94
N SER A 40 -5.77 -3.43 -7.92
CA SER A 40 -6.15 -4.78 -7.57
C SER A 40 -7.21 -5.37 -8.50
N GLY A 41 -7.65 -4.64 -9.51
CA GLY A 41 -8.73 -5.09 -10.38
C GLY A 41 -10.06 -5.08 -9.66
N GLU A 42 -10.25 -4.17 -8.73
CA GLU A 42 -11.44 -4.02 -7.90
C GLU A 42 -11.68 -5.22 -6.97
N LEU A 43 -10.65 -6.03 -6.75
CA LEU A 43 -10.76 -7.15 -5.83
C LEU A 43 -10.62 -6.73 -4.37
N LEU A 44 -9.96 -5.60 -4.13
CA LEU A 44 -9.78 -5.07 -2.79
C LEU A 44 -10.67 -3.86 -2.58
N SER A 45 -11.11 -3.70 -1.35
CA SER A 45 -11.86 -2.54 -0.92
C SER A 45 -11.08 -1.92 0.22
N VAL A 46 -10.69 -0.66 0.10
CA VAL A 46 -9.82 -0.02 1.08
C VAL A 46 -10.67 0.80 2.04
N ASN A 47 -10.62 0.41 3.30
CA ASN A 47 -11.35 1.07 4.37
C ASN A 47 -10.51 2.21 4.93
N TYR A 48 -11.09 3.41 5.01
CA TYR A 48 -10.36 4.56 5.52
C TYR A 48 -9.96 4.40 6.98
N GLY A 49 -10.75 3.67 7.75
CA GLY A 49 -10.41 3.38 9.14
C GLY A 49 -9.14 2.54 9.28
N THR A 50 -8.75 1.85 8.23
CA THR A 50 -7.50 1.10 8.18
C THR A 50 -6.40 1.91 7.48
N LEU A 51 -6.77 2.65 6.43
CA LEU A 51 -5.79 3.38 5.64
C LEU A 51 -5.16 4.54 6.42
N TYR A 52 -5.96 5.36 7.10
CA TYR A 52 -5.41 6.54 7.74
C TYR A 52 -4.43 6.22 8.87
N PRO A 53 -4.69 5.22 9.71
CA PRO A 53 -3.66 4.81 10.68
C PRO A 53 -2.38 4.33 10.00
N ALA A 54 -2.48 3.65 8.86
CA ALA A 54 -1.29 3.21 8.13
C ALA A 54 -0.51 4.41 7.59
N LEU A 55 -1.21 5.41 7.06
CA LEU A 55 -0.56 6.63 6.58
C LEU A 55 0.14 7.37 7.71
N LEU A 56 -0.51 7.46 8.87
CA LEU A 56 0.08 8.11 10.02
C LEU A 56 1.36 7.39 10.45
N LYS A 57 1.31 6.07 10.51
CA LYS A 57 2.47 5.27 10.88
C LYS A 57 3.62 5.47 9.91
N LEU A 58 3.34 5.40 8.61
CA LEU A 58 4.37 5.59 7.59
C LEU A 58 4.99 6.99 7.65
N GLU A 59 4.16 7.98 7.94
CA GLU A 59 4.66 9.35 8.08
C GLU A 59 5.54 9.47 9.31
N GLN A 60 5.13 8.87 10.43
CA GLN A 60 5.92 8.87 11.65
C GLN A 60 7.26 8.17 11.46
N GLU A 61 7.29 7.17 10.62
CA GLU A 61 8.53 6.44 10.30
C GLU A 61 9.38 7.18 9.27
N GLY A 62 8.88 8.26 8.71
CA GLY A 62 9.63 9.07 7.77
C GLY A 62 9.63 8.56 6.34
N PHE A 63 8.79 7.57 6.03
CA PHE A 63 8.72 6.99 4.69
C PHE A 63 7.85 7.78 3.75
N ILE A 64 6.90 8.53 4.28
CA ILE A 64 6.08 9.44 3.48
C ILE A 64 6.03 10.78 4.21
N SER A 65 5.76 11.84 3.46
CA SER A 65 5.51 13.15 4.03
C SER A 65 4.16 13.65 3.52
N SER A 66 3.60 14.62 4.21
CA SER A 66 2.29 15.14 3.82
C SER A 66 2.25 16.65 3.94
N GLU A 67 1.33 17.23 3.19
CA GLU A 67 1.07 18.66 3.23
C GLU A 67 -0.37 18.91 2.85
N TRP A 68 -0.90 20.04 3.31
CA TRP A 68 -2.24 20.44 2.92
C TRP A 68 -2.24 21.00 1.51
N GLY A 69 -3.30 20.74 0.77
CA GLY A 69 -3.47 21.25 -0.56
C GLY A 69 -4.93 21.27 -0.93
N VAL A 70 -5.22 21.51 -2.21
CA VAL A 70 -6.58 21.58 -2.72
C VAL A 70 -6.76 20.49 -3.75
N SER A 71 -7.79 19.67 -3.55
CA SER A 71 -8.11 18.57 -4.46
C SER A 71 -8.83 19.08 -5.73
N ASP A 72 -9.04 18.18 -6.68
CA ASP A 72 -9.66 18.51 -7.95
C ASP A 72 -11.06 19.09 -7.78
N ASN A 73 -11.80 18.66 -6.75
CA ASN A 73 -13.14 19.24 -6.50
C ASN A 73 -13.08 20.38 -5.49
N ASN A 74 -11.95 21.08 -5.48
CA ASN A 74 -11.78 22.34 -4.75
C ASN A 74 -11.98 22.17 -3.24
N ARG A 75 -11.56 21.04 -2.70
CA ARG A 75 -11.65 20.77 -1.27
C ARG A 75 -10.25 20.69 -0.68
N LYS A 76 -10.13 21.19 0.55
CA LYS A 76 -8.89 21.09 1.29
C LYS A 76 -8.64 19.62 1.61
N ALA A 77 -7.44 19.16 1.31
CA ALA A 77 -7.08 17.77 1.53
C ALA A 77 -5.61 17.66 1.87
N ARG A 78 -5.28 16.60 2.61
CA ARG A 78 -3.89 16.30 2.93
C ARG A 78 -3.33 15.41 1.84
N PHE A 79 -2.22 15.85 1.25
CA PHE A 79 -1.56 15.13 0.16
C PHE A 79 -0.29 14.47 0.67
N TYR A 80 -0.03 13.28 0.21
CA TYR A 80 1.10 12.46 0.64
C TYR A 80 2.05 12.21 -0.51
N ARG A 81 3.32 12.10 -0.20
CA ARG A 81 4.35 11.73 -1.18
C ARG A 81 5.39 10.86 -0.52
N LEU A 82 6.07 10.07 -1.34
CA LEU A 82 7.13 9.20 -0.89
C LEU A 82 8.39 10.03 -0.62
N THR A 83 9.07 9.75 0.49
CA THR A 83 10.37 10.36 0.78
C THR A 83 11.48 9.49 0.20
N ARG A 84 12.72 10.01 0.26
CA ARG A 84 13.86 9.19 -0.15
C ARG A 84 13.95 7.93 0.70
N SER A 85 13.74 8.07 1.99
CA SER A 85 13.73 6.93 2.91
C SER A 85 12.62 5.95 2.54
N GLY A 86 11.46 6.48 2.11
CA GLY A 86 10.35 5.65 1.66
C GLY A 86 10.68 4.85 0.41
N HIS A 87 11.42 5.45 -0.53
CA HIS A 87 11.86 4.71 -1.71
C HIS A 87 12.74 3.53 -1.33
N LYS A 88 13.67 3.74 -0.39
CA LYS A 88 14.53 2.64 0.07
C LYS A 88 13.73 1.57 0.77
N GLN A 89 12.77 1.97 1.58
CA GLN A 89 11.91 1.02 2.27
C GLN A 89 11.07 0.21 1.28
N LEU A 90 10.57 0.86 0.24
CA LEU A 90 9.81 0.17 -0.80
C LEU A 90 10.66 -0.89 -1.47
N GLU A 91 11.91 -0.57 -1.81
CA GLU A 91 12.81 -1.54 -2.44
C GLU A 91 13.02 -2.75 -1.53
N LYS A 92 13.24 -2.49 -0.24
CA LYS A 92 13.47 -3.57 0.72
C LYS A 92 12.24 -4.46 0.83
N GLU A 93 11.06 -3.86 0.99
CA GLU A 93 9.83 -4.62 1.15
C GLU A 93 9.48 -5.40 -0.10
N THR A 94 9.76 -4.81 -1.27
CA THR A 94 9.52 -5.51 -2.53
C THR A 94 10.36 -6.76 -2.61
N ARG A 95 11.65 -6.67 -2.26
CA ARG A 95 12.53 -7.84 -2.27
C ARG A 95 12.06 -8.89 -1.27
N ASP A 96 11.65 -8.44 -0.09
CA ASP A 96 11.19 -9.36 0.95
C ASP A 96 9.94 -10.12 0.47
N TRP A 97 9.02 -9.42 -0.18
CA TRP A 97 7.82 -10.06 -0.69
C TRP A 97 8.10 -11.01 -1.85
N GLU A 98 9.00 -10.62 -2.74
CA GLU A 98 9.39 -11.50 -3.83
C GLU A 98 10.00 -12.79 -3.29
N GLN A 99 10.83 -12.67 -2.28
CA GLN A 99 11.44 -13.83 -1.66
C GLN A 99 10.39 -14.69 -0.95
N THR A 100 9.48 -14.03 -0.22
CA THR A 100 8.42 -14.73 0.50
C THR A 100 7.52 -15.50 -0.45
N THR A 101 7.11 -14.87 -1.55
CA THR A 101 6.24 -15.54 -2.50
C THR A 101 6.96 -16.70 -3.19
N ALA A 102 8.25 -16.54 -3.45
CA ALA A 102 9.03 -17.64 -4.05
C ALA A 102 9.10 -18.82 -3.11
N ILE A 103 9.29 -18.57 -1.81
CA ILE A 103 9.33 -19.64 -0.81
C ILE A 103 7.97 -20.32 -0.72
N LEU A 104 6.89 -19.54 -0.65
CA LEU A 104 5.56 -20.08 -0.56
C LEU A 104 5.22 -20.93 -1.78
N ALA A 105 5.65 -20.50 -2.96
CA ALA A 105 5.40 -21.25 -4.17
C ALA A 105 5.99 -22.65 -4.08
N ARG A 106 7.17 -22.79 -3.47
CA ARG A 106 7.79 -24.11 -3.28
C ARG A 106 6.92 -24.99 -2.41
N PHE A 107 6.33 -24.45 -1.36
CA PHE A 107 5.45 -25.22 -0.49
C PHE A 107 4.20 -25.65 -1.22
N LEU A 108 3.61 -24.76 -2.00
CA LEU A 108 2.38 -25.07 -2.70
C LEU A 108 2.59 -26.05 -3.84
N ASP A 109 3.78 -26.08 -4.42
CA ASP A 109 4.12 -27.03 -5.48
C ASP A 109 4.60 -28.37 -4.92
N SER A 110 4.89 -28.46 -3.63
CA SER A 110 5.48 -29.64 -3.03
C SER A 110 4.59 -30.87 -3.11
N LYS A 111 3.29 -30.68 -3.35
CA LYS A 111 2.37 -31.81 -3.49
C LYS A 111 2.79 -32.75 -4.61
N GLU A 112 3.57 -32.29 -5.54
CA GLU A 112 4.02 -33.08 -6.66
C GLU A 112 5.18 -33.99 -6.28
N GLN A 113 5.70 -33.83 -5.11
CA GLN A 113 6.86 -34.60 -4.66
C GLN A 113 6.47 -35.81 -3.81
N VAL A 114 5.20 -36.00 -3.61
CA VAL A 114 4.69 -37.07 -2.78
C VAL A 114 4.74 -38.43 -3.49
#